data_9c34e6382732412c98b4f37992e9132a
#
_entry.id   9c34e6382732412c98b4f37992e9132a
#
_cell.length_a   1.000
_cell.length_b   1.000
_cell.length_c   1.000
_cell.angle_alpha   90.00
_cell.angle_beta   90.00
_cell.angle_gamma   90.00
#
_symmetry.space_group_name_H-M   'P 1'
#
loop_
_entity.id
_entity.type
_entity.pdbx_description
1 polymer ?
#
loop_
_entity_poly.entity_id
_entity_poly.type
_entity_poly.pdbx_seq_one_letter_code
_entity_poly.pdbx_strand_id
1 'polypeptide(L)'
;FTSISEQIEAEEISEFLSFYLTEMSAITEKFGGTIDKFIGDAIMIFYGDPQSDGDVQDAKNCVDMAIEMQNRIDALQPYIRKQFSFPTNLKIRIGINTGFCNVGNFGSTSRLDYTAIGRAINVASRLESEAESGEVLVSENTKILVEDFFDFSSERVVHPKGVPHPVNCYSVSHEKSLNRESIIGECFKLVINDSNLTDNDLDTLKALVAKYAEDPNGVIQNESIKQTPSSPVSNPH
;
A
#
# COMPACT_ATOMS: atom_id res chain seq x y z
N PHE A 1 9.72 -2.25 18.65
CA PHE A 1 9.05 -1.75 19.86
C PHE A 1 9.43 -2.57 21.10
N THR A 2 9.41 -3.89 21.05
CA THR A 2 9.70 -4.77 22.21
C THR A 2 11.04 -4.46 22.88
N SER A 3 12.11 -4.23 22.12
CA SER A 3 13.43 -3.89 22.67
C SER A 3 13.50 -2.49 23.33
N ILE A 4 12.61 -1.59 22.93
CA ILE A 4 12.50 -0.24 23.49
C ILE A 4 11.67 -0.30 24.77
N SER A 5 10.59 -1.07 24.81
CA SER A 5 9.71 -1.19 25.96
C SER A 5 10.37 -1.81 27.20
N GLU A 6 11.47 -2.55 27.03
CA GLU A 6 12.26 -3.08 28.14
C GLU A 6 13.14 -2.02 28.85
N GLN A 7 13.33 -0.85 28.22
CA GLN A 7 14.23 0.21 28.70
C GLN A 7 13.52 1.46 29.22
N ILE A 8 12.20 1.51 29.10
CA ILE A 8 11.38 2.69 29.40
C ILE A 8 10.36 2.34 30.48
N GLU A 9 10.00 3.30 31.33
CA GLU A 9 8.99 3.13 32.37
C GLU A 9 7.59 2.88 31.78
N ALA A 10 6.76 2.08 32.45
CA ALA A 10 5.46 1.68 31.97
C ALA A 10 4.50 2.86 31.67
N GLU A 11 4.63 3.94 32.43
CA GLU A 11 3.84 5.15 32.22
C GLU A 11 4.21 5.86 30.92
N GLU A 12 5.51 6.02 30.62
CA GLU A 12 6.00 6.60 29.37
C GLU A 12 5.61 5.76 28.16
N ILE A 13 5.63 4.42 28.29
CA ILE A 13 5.16 3.50 27.23
C ILE A 13 3.68 3.74 26.92
N SER A 14 2.85 3.89 27.97
CA SER A 14 1.42 4.12 27.80
C SER A 14 1.12 5.46 27.12
N GLU A 15 1.83 6.52 27.51
CA GLU A 15 1.72 7.83 26.88
C GLU A 15 2.17 7.80 25.41
N PHE A 16 3.32 7.16 25.16
CA PHE A 16 3.81 6.98 23.81
C PHE A 16 2.85 6.18 22.93
N LEU A 17 2.33 5.05 23.40
CA LEU A 17 1.36 4.25 22.65
C LEU A 17 0.11 5.05 22.31
N SER A 18 -0.43 5.80 23.27
CA SER A 18 -1.59 6.65 23.04
C SER A 18 -1.33 7.70 21.98
N PHE A 19 -0.16 8.35 22.01
CA PHE A 19 0.27 9.30 21.01
C PHE A 19 0.42 8.63 19.63
N TYR A 20 1.17 7.53 19.56
CA TYR A 20 1.43 6.78 18.33
C TYR A 20 0.13 6.29 17.67
N LEU A 21 -0.73 5.64 18.45
CA LEU A 21 -2.01 5.13 17.94
C LEU A 21 -2.92 6.27 17.46
N THR A 22 -2.90 7.42 18.11
CA THR A 22 -3.66 8.61 17.69
C THR A 22 -3.17 9.12 16.33
N GLU A 23 -1.86 9.26 16.15
CA GLU A 23 -1.27 9.71 14.89
C GLU A 23 -1.58 8.73 13.73
N MET A 24 -1.44 7.43 13.96
CA MET A 24 -1.71 6.41 12.95
C MET A 24 -3.21 6.30 12.64
N SER A 25 -4.07 6.46 13.63
CA SER A 25 -5.53 6.45 13.43
C SER A 25 -6.00 7.63 12.58
N ALA A 26 -5.44 8.82 12.79
CA ALA A 26 -5.74 10.00 11.98
C ALA A 26 -5.35 9.81 10.51
N ILE A 27 -4.22 9.14 10.25
CA ILE A 27 -3.81 8.79 8.88
C ILE A 27 -4.76 7.75 8.29
N THR A 28 -5.14 6.73 9.05
CA THR A 28 -6.08 5.70 8.59
C THR A 28 -7.41 6.32 8.17
N GLU A 29 -7.96 7.22 8.98
CA GLU A 29 -9.21 7.94 8.67
C GLU A 29 -9.08 8.81 7.42
N LYS A 30 -7.96 9.55 7.29
CA LYS A 30 -7.66 10.39 6.11
C LYS A 30 -7.71 9.60 4.80
N PHE A 31 -7.27 8.35 4.81
CA PHE A 31 -7.22 7.49 3.62
C PHE A 31 -8.41 6.53 3.51
N GLY A 32 -9.43 6.65 4.37
CA GLY A 32 -10.65 5.84 4.29
C GLY A 32 -10.52 4.41 4.79
N GLY A 33 -9.47 4.09 5.54
CA GLY A 33 -9.28 2.77 6.15
C GLY A 33 -10.18 2.56 7.38
N THR A 34 -10.60 1.33 7.61
CA THR A 34 -11.36 0.93 8.81
C THR A 34 -10.41 0.27 9.81
N ILE A 35 -10.28 0.86 11.00
CA ILE A 35 -9.51 0.26 12.10
C ILE A 35 -10.33 -0.89 12.68
N ASP A 36 -9.80 -2.10 12.62
CA ASP A 36 -10.38 -3.27 13.25
C ASP A 36 -10.09 -3.27 14.75
N LYS A 37 -8.82 -3.31 15.11
CA LYS A 37 -8.37 -3.34 16.51
C LYS A 37 -6.92 -2.97 16.67
N PHE A 38 -6.56 -2.63 17.89
CA PHE A 38 -5.18 -2.51 18.34
C PHE A 38 -4.73 -3.82 19.00
N ILE A 39 -3.54 -4.29 18.66
CA ILE A 39 -2.94 -5.52 19.19
C ILE A 39 -1.56 -5.14 19.75
N GLY A 40 -1.54 -4.67 21.01
CA GLY A 40 -0.34 -4.04 21.58
C GLY A 40 -0.01 -2.74 20.83
N ASP A 41 1.15 -2.69 20.19
CA ASP A 41 1.60 -1.59 19.34
C ASP A 41 1.18 -1.75 17.86
N ALA A 42 0.64 -2.91 17.49
CA ALA A 42 0.17 -3.16 16.14
C ALA A 42 -1.26 -2.67 15.93
N ILE A 43 -1.55 -2.24 14.70
CA ILE A 43 -2.87 -1.78 14.27
C ILE A 43 -3.33 -2.67 13.12
N MET A 44 -4.48 -3.29 13.28
CA MET A 44 -5.14 -4.01 12.20
C MET A 44 -6.13 -3.08 11.51
N ILE A 45 -5.95 -2.91 10.20
CA ILE A 45 -6.76 -2.02 9.36
C ILE A 45 -7.22 -2.83 8.14
N PHE A 46 -8.44 -2.58 7.69
CA PHE A 46 -8.94 -3.16 6.44
C PHE A 46 -9.66 -2.12 5.59
N TYR A 47 -9.82 -2.43 4.30
CA TYR A 47 -10.55 -1.66 3.29
C TYR A 47 -11.64 -2.54 2.68
N GLY A 48 -12.63 -1.91 2.03
CA GLY A 48 -13.70 -2.62 1.34
C GLY A 48 -14.98 -2.79 2.16
N ASP A 49 -15.00 -2.36 3.43
CA ASP A 49 -16.16 -2.38 4.31
C ASP A 49 -16.00 -1.32 5.43
N PRO A 50 -17.03 -0.55 5.83
CA PRO A 50 -18.39 -0.54 5.29
C PRO A 50 -18.54 0.22 3.97
N GLN A 51 -17.49 0.87 3.50
CA GLN A 51 -17.45 1.59 2.22
C GLN A 51 -16.31 1.04 1.36
N SER A 52 -16.50 1.06 0.04
CA SER A 52 -15.49 0.65 -0.93
C SER A 52 -15.59 1.54 -2.16
N ASP A 53 -14.42 1.96 -2.66
CA ASP A 53 -14.26 2.63 -3.95
C ASP A 53 -13.86 1.64 -5.06
N GLY A 54 -13.93 0.34 -4.77
CA GLY A 54 -13.50 -0.77 -5.63
C GLY A 54 -12.08 -1.24 -5.32
N ASP A 55 -11.81 -2.51 -5.66
CA ASP A 55 -10.59 -3.24 -5.25
C ASP A 55 -9.29 -2.48 -5.56
N VAL A 56 -9.20 -1.85 -6.74
CA VAL A 56 -8.00 -1.11 -7.17
C VAL A 56 -7.81 0.16 -6.34
N GLN A 57 -8.88 0.94 -6.13
CA GLN A 57 -8.79 2.18 -5.39
C GLN A 57 -8.57 1.93 -3.89
N ASP A 58 -9.24 0.94 -3.33
CA ASP A 58 -9.05 0.52 -1.94
C ASP A 58 -7.62 0.03 -1.69
N ALA A 59 -7.07 -0.78 -2.59
CA ALA A 59 -5.69 -1.24 -2.51
C ALA A 59 -4.68 -0.07 -2.64
N LYS A 60 -4.95 0.88 -3.55
CA LYS A 60 -4.14 2.09 -3.71
C LYS A 60 -4.17 2.95 -2.45
N ASN A 61 -5.35 3.23 -1.91
CA ASN A 61 -5.51 4.01 -0.69
C ASN A 61 -4.79 3.34 0.51
N CYS A 62 -4.83 2.01 0.59
CA CYS A 62 -4.13 1.24 1.61
C CYS A 62 -2.60 1.40 1.50
N VAL A 63 -2.03 1.36 0.30
CA VAL A 63 -0.59 1.55 0.10
C VAL A 63 -0.19 3.00 0.34
N ASP A 64 -0.95 3.98 -0.13
CA ASP A 64 -0.71 5.41 0.13
C ASP A 64 -0.74 5.69 1.63
N MET A 65 -1.71 5.14 2.37
CA MET A 65 -1.79 5.21 3.82
C MET A 65 -0.51 4.67 4.48
N ALA A 66 -0.04 3.50 4.04
CA ALA A 66 1.14 2.87 4.60
C ALA A 66 2.41 3.73 4.39
N ILE A 67 2.57 4.32 3.21
CA ILE A 67 3.66 5.25 2.90
C ILE A 67 3.56 6.50 3.78
N GLU A 68 2.37 7.07 3.93
CA GLU A 68 2.16 8.24 4.78
C GLU A 68 2.46 7.95 6.25
N MET A 69 2.11 6.76 6.74
CA MET A 69 2.47 6.32 8.10
C MET A 69 3.99 6.26 8.30
N GLN A 70 4.75 5.72 7.33
CA GLN A 70 6.22 5.71 7.37
C GLN A 70 6.78 7.14 7.39
N ASN A 71 6.32 7.99 6.47
CA ASN A 71 6.74 9.40 6.39
C ASN A 71 6.42 10.15 7.69
N ARG A 72 5.26 9.89 8.28
CA ARG A 72 4.86 10.53 9.54
C ARG A 72 5.76 10.12 10.70
N ILE A 73 6.07 8.84 10.81
CA ILE A 73 7.00 8.33 11.84
C ILE A 73 8.38 8.98 11.67
N ASP A 74 8.90 9.09 10.45
CA ASP A 74 10.19 9.73 10.20
C ASP A 74 10.15 11.23 10.56
N ALA A 75 9.10 11.94 10.23
CA ALA A 75 8.91 13.35 10.62
C ALA A 75 8.79 13.54 12.13
N LEU A 76 8.24 12.57 12.85
CA LEU A 76 8.05 12.62 14.30
C LEU A 76 9.30 12.24 15.12
N GLN A 77 10.38 11.71 14.51
CA GLN A 77 11.57 11.27 15.22
C GLN A 77 12.14 12.31 16.22
N PRO A 78 12.28 13.61 15.86
CA PRO A 78 12.80 14.60 16.81
C PRO A 78 11.89 14.79 18.01
N TYR A 79 10.57 14.76 17.80
CA TYR A 79 9.58 14.88 18.87
C TYR A 79 9.60 13.66 19.80
N ILE A 80 9.57 12.45 19.23
CA ILE A 80 9.57 11.18 19.97
C ILE A 80 10.81 11.07 20.85
N ARG A 81 11.99 11.37 20.32
CA ARG A 81 13.24 11.35 21.10
C ARG A 81 13.25 12.36 22.25
N LYS A 82 12.69 13.55 22.02
CA LYS A 82 12.65 14.60 23.03
C LYS A 82 11.64 14.31 24.13
N GLN A 83 10.47 13.82 23.75
CA GLN A 83 9.33 13.65 24.65
C GLN A 83 9.37 12.35 25.45
N PHE A 84 9.82 11.26 24.81
CA PHE A 84 9.74 9.90 25.35
C PHE A 84 11.12 9.26 25.57
N SER A 85 12.20 10.02 25.50
CA SER A 85 13.58 9.57 25.76
C SER A 85 14.01 8.31 24.97
N PHE A 86 13.43 8.08 23.78
CA PHE A 86 13.77 6.90 22.97
C PHE A 86 15.24 6.92 22.54
N PRO A 87 15.98 5.83 22.79
CA PRO A 87 17.41 5.77 22.51
C PRO A 87 17.74 5.64 21.03
N THR A 88 16.80 5.13 20.24
CA THR A 88 16.97 4.88 18.79
C THR A 88 15.79 5.44 18.00
N ASN A 89 15.96 5.56 16.68
CA ASN A 89 14.86 5.94 15.80
C ASN A 89 13.80 4.84 15.78
N LEU A 90 12.56 5.24 16.03
CA LEU A 90 11.41 4.36 15.86
C LEU A 90 11.20 4.07 14.37
N LYS A 91 10.96 2.81 14.05
CA LYS A 91 10.55 2.37 12.71
C LYS A 91 9.39 1.39 12.83
N ILE A 92 8.46 1.47 11.91
CA ILE A 92 7.32 0.54 11.82
C ILE A 92 7.48 -0.38 10.62
N ARG A 93 6.87 -1.55 10.69
CA ARG A 93 6.75 -2.52 9.59
C ARG A 93 5.30 -2.59 9.21
N ILE A 94 5.02 -2.71 7.91
CA ILE A 94 3.64 -2.79 7.42
C ILE A 94 3.54 -3.93 6.43
N GLY A 95 2.57 -4.82 6.66
CA GLY A 95 2.23 -5.92 5.75
C GLY A 95 0.85 -5.71 5.16
N ILE A 96 0.74 -5.74 3.82
CA ILE A 96 -0.52 -5.53 3.11
C ILE A 96 -0.83 -6.74 2.23
N ASN A 97 -2.06 -7.23 2.33
CA ASN A 97 -2.54 -8.33 1.51
C ASN A 97 -3.98 -8.09 1.05
N THR A 98 -4.25 -8.33 -0.22
CA THR A 98 -5.60 -8.30 -0.78
C THR A 98 -6.14 -9.71 -0.91
N GLY A 99 -7.37 -9.92 -0.42
CA GLY A 99 -8.02 -11.24 -0.49
C GLY A 99 -9.36 -11.26 0.23
N PHE A 100 -10.14 -12.30 -0.05
CA PHE A 100 -11.46 -12.48 0.56
C PHE A 100 -11.38 -12.73 2.06
N CYS A 101 -12.20 -12.03 2.83
CA CYS A 101 -12.45 -12.24 4.24
C CYS A 101 -13.93 -12.02 4.56
N ASN A 102 -14.36 -12.49 5.73
CA ASN A 102 -15.69 -12.20 6.24
C ASN A 102 -15.60 -11.03 7.21
N VAL A 103 -16.36 -9.98 6.96
CA VAL A 103 -16.47 -8.80 7.84
C VAL A 103 -17.84 -8.80 8.51
N GLY A 104 -17.90 -8.53 9.81
CA GLY A 104 -19.12 -8.49 10.56
C GLY A 104 -18.92 -8.56 12.07
N ASN A 105 -20.03 -8.72 12.80
CA ASN A 105 -20.00 -8.86 14.24
C ASN A 105 -19.72 -10.31 14.63
N PHE A 106 -18.56 -10.55 15.23
CA PHE A 106 -18.14 -11.86 15.71
C PHE A 106 -17.87 -11.81 17.21
N GLY A 107 -18.19 -12.90 17.90
CA GLY A 107 -17.93 -13.02 19.33
C GLY A 107 -18.91 -13.93 20.05
N SER A 108 -19.13 -13.64 21.32
CA SER A 108 -20.08 -14.35 22.18
C SER A 108 -21.39 -13.57 22.31
N THR A 109 -22.37 -14.18 22.97
CA THR A 109 -23.64 -13.51 23.29
C THR A 109 -23.49 -12.26 24.19
N SER A 110 -22.37 -12.16 24.91
CA SER A 110 -22.07 -11.06 25.84
C SER A 110 -21.10 -10.02 25.26
N ARG A 111 -20.36 -10.37 24.21
CA ARG A 111 -19.39 -9.46 23.57
C ARG A 111 -19.28 -9.75 22.09
N LEU A 112 -19.60 -8.75 21.29
CA LEU A 112 -19.46 -8.77 19.83
C LEU A 112 -18.47 -7.69 19.43
N ASP A 113 -17.52 -8.06 18.60
CA ASP A 113 -16.57 -7.14 17.99
C ASP A 113 -16.83 -7.14 16.47
N TYR A 114 -16.95 -5.95 15.87
CA TYR A 114 -17.00 -5.81 14.42
C TYR A 114 -15.58 -5.99 13.89
N THR A 115 -15.36 -7.05 13.14
CA THR A 115 -14.00 -7.45 12.76
C THR A 115 -14.00 -8.22 11.44
N ALA A 116 -12.85 -8.26 10.80
CA ALA A 116 -12.59 -9.10 9.64
C ALA A 116 -11.98 -10.45 10.08
N ILE A 117 -12.47 -11.55 9.52
CA ILE A 117 -11.96 -12.91 9.76
C ILE A 117 -11.69 -13.60 8.44
N GLY A 118 -10.49 -14.17 8.29
CA GLY A 118 -10.15 -14.94 7.09
C GLY A 118 -8.67 -15.18 6.92
N ARG A 119 -8.35 -15.99 5.91
CA ARG A 119 -6.97 -16.31 5.55
C ARG A 119 -6.19 -15.07 5.11
N ALA A 120 -6.86 -14.11 4.47
CA ALA A 120 -6.24 -12.89 3.98
C ALA A 120 -5.55 -12.10 5.10
N ILE A 121 -6.14 -12.06 6.30
CA ILE A 121 -5.60 -11.39 7.48
C ILE A 121 -4.34 -12.09 7.97
N ASN A 122 -4.33 -13.42 8.01
CA ASN A 122 -3.16 -14.18 8.43
C ASN A 122 -1.97 -13.95 7.48
N VAL A 123 -2.24 -13.77 6.17
CA VAL A 123 -1.20 -13.42 5.20
C VAL A 123 -0.66 -12.02 5.48
N ALA A 124 -1.53 -11.01 5.68
CA ALA A 124 -1.10 -9.64 5.99
C ALA A 124 -0.23 -9.59 7.25
N SER A 125 -0.64 -10.24 8.33
CA SER A 125 0.13 -10.33 9.58
C SER A 125 1.50 -11.02 9.37
N ARG A 126 1.58 -12.00 8.47
CA ARG A 126 2.87 -12.63 8.15
C ARG A 126 3.77 -11.75 7.31
N LEU A 127 3.21 -11.01 6.35
CA LEU A 127 3.98 -10.02 5.60
C LEU A 127 4.55 -8.95 6.53
N GLU A 128 3.76 -8.48 7.51
CA GLU A 128 4.25 -7.56 8.54
C GLU A 128 5.44 -8.17 9.30
N SER A 129 5.32 -9.41 9.74
CA SER A 129 6.37 -10.09 10.52
C SER A 129 7.65 -10.35 9.72
N GLU A 130 7.54 -10.57 8.42
CA GLU A 130 8.66 -10.81 7.49
C GLU A 130 9.25 -9.50 6.92
N ALA A 131 8.53 -8.39 7.06
CA ALA A 131 9.02 -7.09 6.62
C ALA A 131 10.21 -6.62 7.46
N GLU A 132 11.15 -5.96 6.81
CA GLU A 132 12.27 -5.31 7.47
C GLU A 132 11.81 -4.03 8.21
N SER A 133 12.63 -3.55 9.11
CA SER A 133 12.34 -2.34 9.87
C SER A 133 12.23 -1.12 8.96
N GLY A 134 11.08 -0.48 8.91
CA GLY A 134 10.78 0.64 8.02
C GLY A 134 10.24 0.22 6.66
N GLU A 135 9.89 -1.04 6.46
CA GLU A 135 9.42 -1.56 5.18
C GLU A 135 7.90 -1.67 5.09
N VAL A 136 7.37 -1.43 3.89
CA VAL A 136 6.00 -1.78 3.49
C VAL A 136 6.09 -2.97 2.54
N LEU A 137 5.62 -4.14 2.98
CA LEU A 137 5.66 -5.38 2.23
C LEU A 137 4.25 -5.75 1.78
N VAL A 138 4.07 -5.95 0.48
CA VAL A 138 2.76 -6.27 -0.12
C VAL A 138 2.77 -7.67 -0.74
N SER A 139 1.62 -8.35 -0.75
CA SER A 139 1.44 -9.60 -1.50
C SER A 139 1.36 -9.35 -3.00
N GLU A 140 1.59 -10.40 -3.79
CA GLU A 140 1.39 -10.37 -5.25
C GLU A 140 -0.02 -9.92 -5.64
N ASN A 141 -1.06 -10.38 -4.91
CA ASN A 141 -2.43 -9.96 -5.16
C ASN A 141 -2.60 -8.44 -5.01
N THR A 142 -1.99 -7.85 -4.00
CA THR A 142 -2.01 -6.39 -3.82
C THR A 142 -1.21 -5.70 -4.92
N LYS A 143 0.01 -6.19 -5.21
CA LYS A 143 0.88 -5.62 -6.26
C LYS A 143 0.15 -5.52 -7.59
N ILE A 144 -0.50 -6.60 -8.06
CA ILE A 144 -1.23 -6.63 -9.34
C ILE A 144 -2.25 -5.49 -9.44
N LEU A 145 -2.93 -5.15 -8.35
CA LEU A 145 -3.92 -4.08 -8.34
C LEU A 145 -3.30 -2.68 -8.41
N VAL A 146 -2.06 -2.53 -7.94
CA VAL A 146 -1.46 -1.20 -7.74
C VAL A 146 -0.12 -0.99 -8.46
N GLU A 147 0.31 -1.92 -9.32
CA GLU A 147 1.60 -1.84 -10.01
C GLU A 147 1.73 -0.65 -10.97
N ASP A 148 0.60 -0.09 -11.42
CA ASP A 148 0.60 1.12 -12.23
C ASP A 148 0.83 2.41 -11.43
N PHE A 149 0.73 2.35 -10.09
CA PHE A 149 0.81 3.53 -9.22
C PHE A 149 2.08 3.58 -8.39
N PHE A 150 2.72 2.42 -8.14
CA PHE A 150 3.86 2.30 -7.24
C PHE A 150 4.98 1.50 -7.88
N ASP A 151 6.21 1.82 -7.49
CA ASP A 151 7.39 1.04 -7.85
C ASP A 151 7.67 -0.01 -6.76
N PHE A 152 8.09 -1.18 -7.18
CA PHE A 152 8.36 -2.31 -6.31
C PHE A 152 9.81 -2.74 -6.46
N SER A 153 10.46 -3.01 -5.32
CA SER A 153 11.78 -3.64 -5.30
C SER A 153 11.64 -5.12 -4.95
N SER A 154 12.68 -5.88 -5.24
CA SER A 154 12.93 -7.29 -4.92
C SER A 154 11.71 -8.16 -4.56
N GLU A 155 11.45 -9.13 -5.43
CA GLU A 155 10.55 -10.24 -5.13
C GLU A 155 11.15 -11.11 -4.01
N ARG A 156 10.30 -11.43 -3.02
CA ARG A 156 10.60 -12.39 -1.95
C ARG A 156 9.49 -13.41 -1.86
N VAL A 157 9.85 -14.62 -1.46
CA VAL A 157 8.89 -15.70 -1.20
C VAL A 157 8.84 -15.95 0.29
N VAL A 158 7.67 -15.78 0.88
CA VAL A 158 7.44 -16.08 2.29
C VAL A 158 6.57 -17.33 2.44
N HIS A 159 6.81 -18.08 3.53
CA HIS A 159 6.08 -19.29 3.85
C HIS A 159 5.25 -19.07 5.13
N PRO A 160 4.05 -18.45 5.01
CA PRO A 160 3.26 -18.13 6.19
C PRO A 160 2.81 -19.41 6.90
N LYS A 161 3.01 -19.51 8.21
CA LYS A 161 2.55 -20.67 9.00
C LYS A 161 1.03 -20.80 8.90
N GLY A 162 0.54 -21.97 8.51
CA GLY A 162 -0.88 -22.22 8.31
C GLY A 162 -1.43 -21.82 6.94
N VAL A 163 -0.56 -21.34 6.02
CA VAL A 163 -0.89 -21.10 4.61
C VAL A 163 -0.22 -22.21 3.80
N PRO A 164 -0.98 -23.04 3.05
CA PRO A 164 -0.42 -24.23 2.39
C PRO A 164 0.52 -23.94 1.23
N HIS A 165 0.52 -22.73 0.71
CA HIS A 165 1.36 -22.32 -0.43
C HIS A 165 2.24 -21.12 -0.05
N PRO A 166 3.45 -21.04 -0.64
CA PRO A 166 4.28 -19.85 -0.53
C PRO A 166 3.53 -18.63 -1.08
N VAL A 167 3.85 -17.46 -0.54
CA VAL A 167 3.28 -16.18 -0.98
C VAL A 167 4.42 -15.32 -1.51
N ASN A 168 4.31 -14.93 -2.78
CA ASN A 168 5.20 -13.92 -3.36
C ASN A 168 4.85 -12.56 -2.76
N CYS A 169 5.87 -11.82 -2.37
CA CYS A 169 5.72 -10.49 -1.79
C CYS A 169 6.79 -9.54 -2.30
N TYR A 170 6.47 -8.25 -2.24
CA TYR A 170 7.24 -7.19 -2.84
C TYR A 170 7.33 -6.00 -1.88
N SER A 171 8.49 -5.39 -1.80
CA SER A 171 8.68 -4.15 -1.05
C SER A 171 8.23 -2.97 -1.88
N VAL A 172 7.39 -2.11 -1.29
CA VAL A 172 6.99 -0.85 -1.93
C VAL A 172 8.11 0.17 -1.78
N SER A 173 8.48 0.85 -2.87
CA SER A 173 9.45 1.93 -2.81
C SER A 173 8.83 3.13 -2.08
N HIS A 174 9.54 3.64 -1.03
CA HIS A 174 9.13 4.84 -0.28
C HIS A 174 9.43 6.14 -1.02
N GLU A 175 10.30 6.10 -2.01
CA GLU A 175 10.40 7.23 -2.91
C GLU A 175 9.05 7.35 -3.59
N LYS A 176 8.35 8.47 -3.36
CA LYS A 176 7.16 8.79 -4.13
C LYS A 176 7.51 8.49 -5.57
N SER A 177 7.00 7.38 -6.10
CA SER A 177 7.09 7.14 -7.52
C SER A 177 6.44 8.37 -8.12
N LEU A 178 7.29 9.20 -8.64
CA LEU A 178 7.11 10.48 -9.29
C LEU A 178 5.68 10.61 -9.79
N ASN A 179 4.90 11.48 -9.15
CA ASN A 179 3.63 12.04 -9.60
C ASN A 179 2.96 11.23 -10.74
N ARG A 180 2.62 9.96 -10.48
CA ARG A 180 1.81 9.18 -11.41
C ARG A 180 0.35 9.49 -11.11
N GLU A 181 -0.24 10.35 -11.91
CA GLU A 181 -1.68 10.52 -11.90
C GLU A 181 -2.31 9.44 -12.78
N SER A 182 -3.32 8.76 -12.26
CA SER A 182 -4.12 7.85 -13.05
C SER A 182 -5.58 8.27 -13.05
N ILE A 183 -6.15 8.29 -14.24
CA ILE A 183 -7.56 8.52 -14.46
C ILE A 183 -8.16 7.24 -15.03
N ILE A 184 -9.11 6.66 -14.32
CA ILE A 184 -9.79 5.43 -14.72
C ILE A 184 -11.21 5.80 -15.10
N GLY A 185 -11.57 5.59 -16.36
CA GLY A 185 -12.95 5.66 -16.84
C GLY A 185 -13.54 4.25 -17.02
N GLU A 186 -14.82 4.16 -17.35
CA GLU A 186 -15.49 2.87 -17.56
C GLU A 186 -14.83 2.01 -18.64
N CYS A 187 -14.26 2.65 -19.68
CA CYS A 187 -13.69 1.98 -20.84
C CYS A 187 -12.23 2.37 -21.14
N PHE A 188 -11.59 3.16 -20.28
CA PHE A 188 -10.19 3.56 -20.48
C PHE A 188 -9.45 3.72 -19.16
N LYS A 189 -8.14 3.59 -19.24
CA LYS A 189 -7.20 3.92 -18.16
C LYS A 189 -6.11 4.82 -18.73
N LEU A 190 -5.86 5.95 -18.09
CA LEU A 190 -4.77 6.87 -18.40
C LEU A 190 -3.82 6.93 -17.22
N VAL A 191 -2.55 6.64 -17.45
CA VAL A 191 -1.49 6.80 -16.45
C VAL A 191 -0.53 7.86 -16.94
N ILE A 192 -0.37 8.94 -16.19
CA ILE A 192 0.52 10.06 -16.51
C ILE A 192 1.69 10.02 -15.52
N ASN A 193 2.91 9.99 -16.05
CA ASN A 193 4.13 10.14 -15.27
C ASN A 193 4.62 11.59 -15.40
N ASP A 194 4.28 12.41 -14.41
CA ASP A 194 4.49 13.89 -14.46
C ASP A 194 5.97 14.29 -14.49
N SER A 195 6.88 13.45 -14.01
CA SER A 195 8.30 13.78 -13.92
C SER A 195 9.04 13.85 -15.28
N ASN A 196 8.46 13.26 -16.32
CA ASN A 196 9.08 13.16 -17.64
C ASN A 196 8.14 13.60 -18.77
N LEU A 197 7.03 14.29 -18.44
CA LEU A 197 6.06 14.73 -19.43
C LEU A 197 6.70 15.78 -20.36
N THR A 198 6.71 15.48 -21.64
CA THR A 198 7.20 16.42 -22.68
C THR A 198 6.04 17.13 -23.35
N ASP A 199 6.32 18.27 -24.01
CA ASP A 199 5.32 18.98 -24.83
C ASP A 199 4.73 18.06 -25.91
N ASN A 200 5.53 17.17 -26.48
CA ASN A 200 5.10 16.18 -27.45
C ASN A 200 4.11 15.15 -26.87
N ASP A 201 4.28 14.75 -25.61
CA ASP A 201 3.36 13.86 -24.91
C ASP A 201 2.01 14.54 -24.67
N LEU A 202 2.04 15.83 -24.30
CA LEU A 202 0.83 16.64 -24.12
C LEU A 202 0.07 16.82 -25.45
N ASP A 203 0.77 17.03 -26.54
CA ASP A 203 0.15 17.17 -27.86
C ASP A 203 -0.42 15.83 -28.35
N THR A 204 0.26 14.73 -28.06
CA THR A 204 -0.23 13.37 -28.34
C THR A 204 -1.51 13.08 -27.56
N LEU A 205 -1.54 13.42 -26.26
CA LEU A 205 -2.71 13.24 -25.41
C LEU A 205 -3.90 14.10 -25.90
N LYS A 206 -3.66 15.38 -26.24
CA LYS A 206 -4.70 16.26 -26.81
C LYS A 206 -5.27 15.70 -28.11
N ALA A 207 -4.41 15.20 -28.99
CA ALA A 207 -4.82 14.59 -30.26
C ALA A 207 -5.67 13.32 -30.03
N LEU A 208 -5.28 12.49 -29.04
CA LEU A 208 -6.04 11.30 -28.65
C LEU A 208 -7.43 11.68 -28.13
N VAL A 209 -7.51 12.64 -27.21
CA VAL A 209 -8.77 13.11 -26.63
C VAL A 209 -9.67 13.71 -27.72
N ALA A 210 -9.12 14.53 -28.62
CA ALA A 210 -9.86 15.15 -29.73
C ALA A 210 -10.46 14.09 -30.66
N LYS A 211 -9.68 13.05 -31.02
CA LYS A 211 -10.14 11.94 -31.87
C LYS A 211 -11.40 11.25 -31.30
N TYR A 212 -11.45 11.00 -30.00
CA TYR A 212 -12.59 10.34 -29.36
C TYR A 212 -13.72 11.30 -28.98
N ALA A 213 -13.45 12.60 -28.85
CA ALA A 213 -14.49 13.61 -28.64
C ALA A 213 -15.31 13.88 -29.92
N GLU A 214 -14.68 13.76 -31.10
CA GLU A 214 -15.35 13.99 -32.40
C GLU A 214 -16.13 12.77 -32.91
N ASP A 215 -15.72 11.53 -32.55
CA ASP A 215 -16.43 10.30 -32.97
C ASP A 215 -16.50 9.27 -31.81
N PRO A 216 -17.44 9.41 -30.88
CA PRO A 216 -17.58 8.51 -29.73
C PRO A 216 -17.97 7.07 -30.11
N ASN A 217 -18.38 6.82 -31.34
CA ASN A 217 -18.78 5.49 -31.84
C ASN A 217 -17.83 4.90 -32.91
N GLY A 218 -16.69 5.52 -33.14
CA GLY A 218 -15.70 5.08 -34.11
C GLY A 218 -15.17 3.69 -33.78
N VAL A 219 -15.50 2.72 -34.62
CA VAL A 219 -14.98 1.35 -34.53
C VAL A 219 -13.47 1.38 -34.76
N ILE A 220 -12.72 1.01 -33.75
CA ILE A 220 -11.25 0.91 -33.81
C ILE A 220 -10.88 -0.21 -34.79
N GLN A 221 -10.44 0.13 -35.99
CA GLN A 221 -9.65 -0.79 -36.81
C GLN A 221 -8.23 -0.80 -36.18
N ASN A 222 -7.83 -1.94 -35.64
CA ASN A 222 -6.51 -2.18 -35.09
C ASN A 222 -5.43 -1.92 -36.13
N GLU A 223 -4.83 -0.76 -36.14
CA GLU A 223 -3.52 -0.56 -36.75
C GLU A 223 -2.46 -1.04 -35.76
N SER A 224 -1.82 -2.14 -36.14
CA SER A 224 -0.77 -2.84 -35.42
C SER A 224 0.32 -1.87 -34.97
N ILE A 225 0.58 -1.84 -33.66
CA ILE A 225 1.76 -1.21 -33.09
C ILE A 225 3.00 -1.87 -33.73
N LYS A 226 3.70 -1.14 -34.56
CA LYS A 226 5.01 -1.56 -35.08
C LYS A 226 5.98 -1.68 -33.92
N GLN A 227 6.29 -2.91 -33.56
CA GLN A 227 7.42 -3.21 -32.68
C GLN A 227 8.70 -2.69 -33.36
N THR A 228 9.41 -1.80 -32.71
CA THR A 228 10.78 -1.44 -33.09
C THR A 228 11.67 -2.67 -32.99
N PRO A 229 12.43 -3.02 -34.02
CA PRO A 229 13.29 -4.20 -33.99
C PRO A 229 14.45 -3.98 -32.99
N SER A 230 14.55 -4.92 -32.06
CA SER A 230 15.70 -5.03 -31.17
C SER A 230 17.00 -5.24 -31.98
N SER A 231 17.97 -4.39 -31.76
CA SER A 231 19.31 -4.52 -32.34
C SER A 231 19.99 -5.83 -31.94
N PRO A 232 20.71 -6.51 -32.83
CA PRO A 232 21.38 -7.77 -32.51
C PRO A 232 22.57 -7.53 -31.60
N VAL A 233 22.60 -8.25 -30.49
CA VAL A 233 23.79 -8.37 -29.62
C VAL A 233 24.87 -9.12 -30.36
N SER A 234 25.94 -8.46 -30.69
CA SER A 234 27.16 -9.07 -31.22
C SER A 234 27.92 -9.80 -30.09
N ASN A 235 28.06 -11.13 -30.22
CA ASN A 235 28.96 -11.94 -29.43
C ASN A 235 30.39 -11.73 -29.92
N PRO A 236 31.37 -11.49 -29.06
CA PRO A 236 32.77 -11.74 -29.39
C PRO A 236 33.25 -13.08 -28.80
N HIS A 237 34.05 -13.73 -29.54
CA HIS A 237 34.77 -15.00 -29.37
C HIS A 237 35.30 -15.30 -27.96
#